data_c15027c3be913e9458ec2358a499a060
#
_entry.id   c15027c3be913e9458ec2358a499a060
#
_cell.length_a   1.000
_cell.length_b   1.000
_cell.length_c   1.000
_cell.angle_alpha   90.00
_cell.angle_beta   90.00
_cell.angle_gamma   90.00
#
_symmetry.space_group_name_H-M   'P 1'
#
loop_
_entity.id
_entity.type
_entity.pdbx_description
1 polymer ?
#
loop_
_entity_poly.entity_id
_entity_poly.type
_entity_poly.pdbx_seq_one_letter_code
_entity_poly.pdbx_strand_id
1 'polypeptide(L)'
;MNIFGWTKERLAEALKEHDIPRFRADQIIRWMYQRGAVSFHAMDNLSKPLRAQLAEQFSIERPKVVSRLHSADGATIKLLHEFADGQTAETVLMRHSYGNSVCVSTQAGCRMGCAFCASTLHGLQRNLKVGEIAAQVIGIADFLRQEGARVDTIVVMGSGEPLENYDNVIAALRLLHEDYTIGLSYRGVTLSTSGIVPGIERLAEEGIPISLSISLHAPTDALRSEIMPVNRMYPLADVLRAACMYAERTKRRVTYEYILIRDLNDGVREAEQLAKLLRGQLASVNLIPINPVAERNLFRPSKETIRRFQKTLEERHITATLRREMGTDIQAACGQLRNRLMEAGL
;
A
#
# COMPACT_ATOMS: atom_id res chain seq x y z
N MET A 1 4.27 -24.32 -12.34
CA MET A 1 4.59 -22.85 -12.29
C MET A 1 3.36 -22.10 -11.78
N ASN A 2 3.48 -21.23 -10.73
CA ASN A 2 2.33 -20.46 -10.23
C ASN A 2 1.95 -19.32 -11.20
N ILE A 3 0.71 -19.35 -11.71
CA ILE A 3 0.16 -18.36 -12.65
C ILE A 3 -0.65 -17.24 -11.98
N PHE A 4 -0.87 -17.30 -10.66
CA PHE A 4 -1.55 -16.23 -9.96
C PHE A 4 -0.68 -14.97 -9.95
N GLY A 5 -1.24 -13.86 -10.39
CA GLY A 5 -0.49 -12.62 -10.64
C GLY A 5 -0.09 -12.40 -12.11
N TRP A 6 -0.44 -13.33 -13.00
CA TRP A 6 -0.20 -13.16 -14.42
C TRP A 6 -1.34 -12.39 -15.10
N THR A 7 -0.97 -11.64 -16.14
CA THR A 7 -1.94 -11.05 -17.06
C THR A 7 -2.46 -12.11 -18.04
N LYS A 8 -3.55 -11.77 -18.70
CA LYS A 8 -4.12 -12.63 -19.74
C LYS A 8 -3.14 -12.91 -20.89
N GLU A 9 -2.39 -11.88 -21.29
CA GLU A 9 -1.40 -11.95 -22.37
C GLU A 9 -0.27 -12.89 -22.00
N ARG A 10 0.30 -12.73 -20.79
CA ARG A 10 1.35 -13.61 -20.29
C ARG A 10 0.90 -15.07 -20.22
N LEU A 11 -0.31 -15.31 -19.73
CA LEU A 11 -0.85 -16.64 -19.68
C LEU A 11 -1.05 -17.22 -21.11
N ALA A 12 -1.57 -16.40 -22.04
CA ALA A 12 -1.80 -16.84 -23.41
C ALA A 12 -0.50 -17.26 -24.13
N GLU A 13 0.60 -16.56 -23.88
CA GLU A 13 1.92 -16.96 -24.45
C GLU A 13 2.41 -18.28 -23.82
N ALA A 14 2.30 -18.44 -22.50
CA ALA A 14 2.71 -19.68 -21.84
C ALA A 14 1.84 -20.89 -22.27
N LEU A 15 0.53 -20.70 -22.48
CA LEU A 15 -0.36 -21.76 -22.98
C LEU A 15 0.04 -22.23 -24.39
N LYS A 16 0.55 -21.32 -25.24
CA LYS A 16 1.02 -21.65 -26.58
C LYS A 16 2.20 -22.62 -26.56
N GLU A 17 3.09 -22.51 -25.58
CA GLU A 17 4.24 -23.42 -25.42
C GLU A 17 3.82 -24.86 -25.10
N HIS A 18 2.55 -25.05 -24.68
CA HIS A 18 1.96 -26.34 -24.33
C HIS A 18 0.86 -26.77 -25.32
N ASP A 19 0.82 -26.22 -26.54
CA ASP A 19 -0.20 -26.47 -27.57
C ASP A 19 -1.64 -26.20 -27.11
N ILE A 20 -1.84 -25.33 -26.14
CA ILE A 20 -3.16 -24.94 -25.65
C ILE A 20 -3.63 -23.65 -26.34
N PRO A 21 -4.83 -23.63 -26.94
CA PRO A 21 -5.33 -22.47 -27.67
C PRO A 21 -5.39 -21.21 -26.82
N ARG A 22 -4.90 -20.09 -27.38
CA ARG A 22 -4.74 -18.80 -26.74
C ARG A 22 -6.02 -18.26 -26.05
N PHE A 23 -7.20 -18.53 -26.63
CA PHE A 23 -8.48 -18.10 -26.05
C PHE A 23 -8.80 -18.74 -24.68
N ARG A 24 -8.14 -19.86 -24.34
CA ARG A 24 -8.28 -20.49 -23.02
C ARG A 24 -7.74 -19.62 -21.90
N ALA A 25 -6.80 -18.71 -22.19
CA ALA A 25 -6.30 -17.77 -21.20
C ALA A 25 -7.42 -16.90 -20.62
N ASP A 26 -8.34 -16.37 -21.45
CA ASP A 26 -9.48 -15.59 -20.98
C ASP A 26 -10.39 -16.40 -20.03
N GLN A 27 -10.66 -17.65 -20.35
CA GLN A 27 -11.46 -18.52 -19.49
C GLN A 27 -10.79 -18.77 -18.15
N ILE A 28 -9.50 -19.12 -18.14
CA ILE A 28 -8.73 -19.41 -16.93
C ILE A 28 -8.61 -18.14 -16.04
N ILE A 29 -8.27 -17.00 -16.63
CA ILE A 29 -8.13 -15.72 -15.94
C ILE A 29 -9.44 -15.32 -15.25
N ARG A 30 -10.59 -15.43 -15.94
CA ARG A 30 -11.89 -15.12 -15.34
C ARG A 30 -12.24 -16.06 -14.19
N TRP A 31 -11.89 -17.34 -14.31
CA TRP A 31 -12.05 -18.27 -13.20
C TRP A 31 -11.20 -17.89 -12.00
N MET A 32 -9.93 -17.52 -12.22
CA MET A 32 -9.01 -17.15 -11.14
C MET A 32 -9.44 -15.87 -10.41
N TYR A 33 -9.78 -14.82 -11.16
CA TYR A 33 -9.96 -13.49 -10.58
C TYR A 33 -11.42 -13.12 -10.30
N GLN A 34 -12.37 -13.57 -11.13
CA GLN A 34 -13.79 -13.23 -10.94
C GLN A 34 -14.54 -14.28 -10.12
N ARG A 35 -14.19 -15.56 -10.27
CA ARG A 35 -14.87 -16.68 -9.58
C ARG A 35 -14.06 -17.22 -8.39
N GLY A 36 -12.86 -16.73 -8.17
CA GLY A 36 -12.04 -17.12 -7.04
C GLY A 36 -11.46 -18.53 -7.10
N ALA A 37 -11.38 -19.16 -8.29
CA ALA A 37 -10.84 -20.50 -8.43
C ALA A 37 -9.37 -20.57 -7.99
N VAL A 38 -9.06 -21.55 -7.16
CA VAL A 38 -7.71 -21.89 -6.68
C VAL A 38 -7.22 -23.23 -7.24
N SER A 39 -7.97 -23.82 -8.16
CA SER A 39 -7.64 -25.09 -8.81
C SER A 39 -8.26 -25.13 -10.20
N PHE A 40 -7.53 -25.70 -11.18
CA PHE A 40 -8.07 -25.95 -12.52
C PHE A 40 -9.24 -26.95 -12.50
N HIS A 41 -9.29 -27.85 -11.52
CA HIS A 41 -10.40 -28.83 -11.39
C HIS A 41 -11.77 -28.15 -11.16
N ALA A 42 -11.80 -26.94 -10.59
CA ALA A 42 -13.03 -26.17 -10.40
C ALA A 42 -13.56 -25.51 -11.68
N MET A 43 -12.77 -25.48 -12.77
CA MET A 43 -13.10 -24.77 -14.01
C MET A 43 -13.95 -25.68 -14.95
N ASP A 44 -15.26 -25.77 -14.67
CA ASP A 44 -16.17 -26.72 -15.32
C ASP A 44 -16.37 -26.50 -16.82
N ASN A 45 -16.11 -25.30 -17.33
CA ASN A 45 -16.14 -24.97 -18.76
C ASN A 45 -14.87 -25.41 -19.53
N LEU A 46 -13.88 -26.00 -18.83
CA LEU A 46 -12.73 -26.65 -19.43
C LEU A 46 -12.91 -28.16 -19.42
N SER A 47 -12.49 -28.85 -20.50
CA SER A 47 -12.57 -30.32 -20.55
C SER A 47 -11.70 -30.99 -19.49
N LYS A 48 -12.09 -32.15 -18.99
CA LYS A 48 -11.33 -32.92 -17.98
C LYS A 48 -9.85 -33.14 -18.38
N PRO A 49 -9.54 -33.56 -19.63
CA PRO A 49 -8.15 -33.70 -20.06
C PRO A 49 -7.35 -32.39 -19.99
N LEU A 50 -7.95 -31.30 -20.45
CA LEU A 50 -7.28 -29.98 -20.38
C LEU A 50 -7.02 -29.54 -18.94
N ARG A 51 -7.96 -29.76 -18.03
CA ARG A 51 -7.76 -29.44 -16.60
C ARG A 51 -6.60 -30.25 -15.99
N ALA A 52 -6.47 -31.52 -16.34
CA ALA A 52 -5.35 -32.35 -15.91
C ALA A 52 -4.03 -31.84 -16.50
N GLN A 53 -3.96 -31.59 -17.80
CA GLN A 53 -2.78 -31.01 -18.46
C GLN A 53 -2.34 -29.68 -17.83
N LEU A 54 -3.29 -28.79 -17.56
CA LEU A 54 -2.99 -27.51 -16.89
C LEU A 54 -2.45 -27.71 -15.48
N ALA A 55 -3.01 -28.66 -14.71
CA ALA A 55 -2.58 -28.92 -13.34
C ALA A 55 -1.18 -29.55 -13.25
N GLU A 56 -0.71 -30.23 -14.29
CA GLU A 56 0.66 -30.76 -14.39
C GLU A 56 1.69 -29.65 -14.62
N GLN A 57 1.34 -28.61 -15.38
CA GLN A 57 2.27 -27.54 -15.79
C GLN A 57 2.20 -26.29 -14.89
N PHE A 58 1.02 -26.01 -14.38
CA PHE A 58 0.71 -24.77 -13.68
C PHE A 58 0.04 -25.02 -12.32
N SER A 59 0.23 -24.07 -11.40
CA SER A 59 -0.52 -23.97 -10.14
C SER A 59 -1.21 -22.62 -10.01
N ILE A 60 -2.24 -22.56 -9.17
CA ILE A 60 -2.94 -21.31 -8.78
C ILE A 60 -2.82 -21.20 -7.27
N GLU A 61 -1.73 -20.58 -6.81
CA GLU A 61 -1.43 -20.47 -5.40
C GLU A 61 -1.63 -19.04 -4.93
N ARG A 62 -2.45 -18.86 -3.90
CA ARG A 62 -2.65 -17.61 -3.19
C ARG A 62 -2.02 -17.71 -1.80
N PRO A 63 -1.57 -16.59 -1.21
CA PRO A 63 -1.14 -16.56 0.19
C PRO A 63 -2.25 -17.08 1.11
N LYS A 64 -1.88 -17.79 2.15
CA LYS A 64 -2.82 -18.22 3.18
C LYS A 64 -3.13 -17.05 4.11
N VAL A 65 -4.40 -16.89 4.50
CA VAL A 65 -4.78 -15.99 5.58
C VAL A 65 -4.66 -16.77 6.89
N VAL A 66 -3.63 -16.46 7.67
CA VAL A 66 -3.32 -17.18 8.94
C VAL A 66 -3.88 -16.46 10.16
N SER A 67 -4.26 -15.18 10.04
CA SER A 67 -4.93 -14.42 11.11
C SER A 67 -5.91 -13.43 10.52
N ARG A 68 -7.05 -13.25 11.23
CA ARG A 68 -8.05 -12.23 10.93
C ARG A 68 -8.49 -11.55 12.23
N LEU A 69 -8.31 -10.23 12.29
CA LEU A 69 -8.72 -9.41 13.43
C LEU A 69 -9.77 -8.41 12.98
N HIS A 70 -10.79 -8.20 13.80
CA HIS A 70 -11.84 -7.22 13.58
C HIS A 70 -11.76 -6.14 14.66
N SER A 71 -11.85 -4.86 14.28
CA SER A 71 -11.99 -3.77 15.23
C SER A 71 -13.34 -3.86 15.98
N ALA A 72 -13.39 -3.32 17.18
CA ALA A 72 -14.58 -3.35 18.02
C ALA A 72 -15.80 -2.68 17.37
N ASP A 73 -15.58 -1.68 16.54
CA ASP A 73 -16.61 -0.97 15.75
C ASP A 73 -16.99 -1.67 14.43
N GLY A 74 -16.33 -2.80 14.09
CA GLY A 74 -16.53 -3.53 12.85
C GLY A 74 -16.07 -2.81 11.58
N ALA A 75 -15.52 -1.60 11.70
CA ALA A 75 -15.15 -0.79 10.54
C ALA A 75 -13.80 -1.18 9.94
N THR A 76 -12.98 -1.95 10.67
CA THR A 76 -11.64 -2.34 10.21
C THR A 76 -11.43 -3.84 10.36
N ILE A 77 -10.88 -4.47 9.33
CA ILE A 77 -10.48 -5.88 9.37
C ILE A 77 -9.00 -5.95 8.96
N LYS A 78 -8.17 -6.55 9.80
CA LYS A 78 -6.77 -6.82 9.51
C LYS A 78 -6.56 -8.30 9.22
N LEU A 79 -5.91 -8.60 8.11
CA LEU A 79 -5.53 -9.93 7.68
C LEU A 79 -4.02 -10.08 7.73
N LEU A 80 -3.53 -11.21 8.23
CA LEU A 80 -2.14 -11.64 8.11
C LEU A 80 -2.07 -12.71 7.03
N HIS A 81 -1.31 -12.43 5.98
CA HIS A 81 -1.03 -13.38 4.88
C HIS A 81 0.30 -14.07 5.10
N GLU A 82 0.33 -15.38 4.93
CA GLU A 82 1.55 -16.19 4.87
C GLU A 82 1.81 -16.61 3.42
N PHE A 83 3.01 -16.36 2.95
CA PHE A 83 3.47 -16.72 1.61
C PHE A 83 4.13 -18.10 1.60
N ALA A 84 4.39 -18.67 0.41
CA ALA A 84 4.93 -20.02 0.23
C ALA A 84 6.30 -20.24 0.88
N ASP A 85 7.05 -19.17 1.13
CA ASP A 85 8.37 -19.19 1.79
C ASP A 85 8.31 -18.90 3.30
N GLY A 86 7.11 -18.88 3.90
CA GLY A 86 6.90 -18.60 5.31
C GLY A 86 6.96 -17.10 5.68
N GLN A 87 7.29 -16.22 4.75
CA GLN A 87 7.22 -14.78 5.01
C GLN A 87 5.77 -14.33 5.14
N THR A 88 5.55 -13.22 5.85
CA THR A 88 4.19 -12.71 6.05
C THR A 88 4.08 -11.23 5.72
N ALA A 89 2.85 -10.79 5.43
CA ALA A 89 2.50 -9.38 5.32
C ALA A 89 1.05 -9.14 5.77
N GLU A 90 0.79 -7.95 6.28
CA GLU A 90 -0.54 -7.55 6.75
C GLU A 90 -1.26 -6.72 5.68
N THR A 91 -2.58 -6.92 5.59
CA THR A 91 -3.51 -6.15 4.76
C THR A 91 -4.66 -5.67 5.63
N VAL A 92 -5.14 -4.45 5.38
CA VAL A 92 -6.23 -3.89 6.18
C VAL A 92 -7.37 -3.45 5.26
N LEU A 93 -8.58 -3.97 5.53
CA LEU A 93 -9.82 -3.42 5.01
C LEU A 93 -10.31 -2.33 5.97
N MET A 94 -10.63 -1.16 5.43
CA MET A 94 -11.23 -0.03 6.13
C MET A 94 -12.57 0.32 5.47
N ARG A 95 -13.65 0.33 6.25
CA ARG A 95 -15.00 0.69 5.79
C ARG A 95 -15.26 2.16 6.12
N HIS A 96 -15.41 2.96 5.10
CA HIS A 96 -15.72 4.37 5.23
C HIS A 96 -17.15 4.64 4.75
N SER A 97 -17.71 5.80 5.09
CA SER A 97 -19.01 6.24 4.57
C SER A 97 -19.01 6.44 3.04
N TYR A 98 -17.84 6.62 2.43
CA TYR A 98 -17.66 6.81 1.00
C TYR A 98 -17.22 5.54 0.26
N GLY A 99 -17.06 4.40 0.94
CA GLY A 99 -16.70 3.12 0.35
C GLY A 99 -15.64 2.34 1.12
N ASN A 100 -15.23 1.21 0.57
CA ASN A 100 -14.27 0.29 1.16
C ASN A 100 -12.86 0.55 0.63
N SER A 101 -11.92 0.78 1.53
CA SER A 101 -10.51 1.02 1.23
C SER A 101 -9.64 -0.15 1.68
N VAL A 102 -8.68 -0.56 0.85
CA VAL A 102 -7.73 -1.63 1.20
C VAL A 102 -6.33 -1.05 1.32
N CYS A 103 -5.72 -1.21 2.50
CA CYS A 103 -4.32 -0.90 2.73
C CYS A 103 -3.46 -2.13 2.41
N VAL A 104 -2.49 -1.96 1.50
CA VAL A 104 -1.72 -3.05 0.88
C VAL A 104 -0.25 -2.92 1.25
N SER A 105 0.37 -4.06 1.60
CA SER A 105 1.81 -4.20 1.82
C SER A 105 2.53 -4.53 0.51
N THR A 106 3.76 -4.06 0.36
CA THR A 106 4.59 -4.26 -0.84
C THR A 106 5.86 -5.06 -0.59
N GLN A 107 6.23 -5.20 0.69
CA GLN A 107 7.41 -5.95 1.12
C GLN A 107 7.09 -6.75 2.39
N ALA A 108 7.78 -7.84 2.61
CA ALA A 108 7.88 -8.49 3.91
C ALA A 108 8.95 -7.74 4.72
N GLY A 109 8.50 -6.95 5.71
CA GLY A 109 9.36 -5.98 6.41
C GLY A 109 9.66 -4.73 5.59
N CYS A 110 10.58 -3.87 6.10
CA CYS A 110 10.96 -2.62 5.45
C CYS A 110 12.35 -2.18 5.93
N ARG A 111 13.22 -1.72 5.04
CA ARG A 111 14.58 -1.27 5.41
C ARG A 111 14.72 0.25 5.58
N MET A 112 13.66 1.02 5.44
CA MET A 112 13.73 2.49 5.53
C MET A 112 14.13 3.01 6.91
N GLY A 113 13.98 2.19 7.97
CA GLY A 113 14.44 2.51 9.30
C GLY A 113 13.69 3.65 10.00
N CYS A 114 12.47 3.98 9.56
CA CYS A 114 11.67 5.04 10.17
C CYS A 114 11.45 4.78 11.67
N ALA A 115 11.80 5.75 12.52
CA ALA A 115 11.80 5.60 13.98
C ALA A 115 10.39 5.34 14.58
N PHE A 116 9.34 5.69 13.85
CA PHE A 116 7.95 5.59 14.28
C PHE A 116 7.21 4.36 13.73
N CYS A 117 7.87 3.53 12.90
CA CYS A 117 7.18 2.47 12.15
C CYS A 117 7.57 1.07 12.63
N ALA A 118 6.58 0.23 12.94
CA ALA A 118 6.79 -1.15 13.35
C ALA A 118 7.31 -2.05 12.21
N SER A 119 6.97 -1.75 10.94
CA SER A 119 7.44 -2.54 9.79
C SER A 119 8.96 -2.55 9.62
N THR A 120 9.68 -1.62 10.28
CA THR A 120 11.14 -1.53 10.20
C THR A 120 11.88 -2.30 11.30
N LEU A 121 11.16 -2.88 12.29
CA LEU A 121 11.75 -3.52 13.45
C LEU A 121 12.67 -4.69 13.10
N HIS A 122 12.29 -5.47 12.09
CA HIS A 122 13.05 -6.66 11.64
C HIS A 122 13.73 -6.46 10.27
N GLY A 123 13.78 -5.22 9.79
CA GLY A 123 14.33 -4.89 8.48
C GLY A 123 13.54 -5.48 7.32
N LEU A 124 14.12 -5.43 6.13
CA LEU A 124 13.55 -5.99 4.90
C LEU A 124 13.94 -7.45 4.76
N GLN A 125 12.96 -8.33 4.60
CA GLN A 125 13.19 -9.74 4.24
C GLN A 125 13.22 -9.90 2.72
N ARG A 126 12.17 -9.46 2.02
CA ARG A 126 12.11 -9.44 0.55
C ARG A 126 10.98 -8.56 -0.01
N ASN A 127 11.07 -8.28 -1.29
CA ASN A 127 9.98 -7.70 -2.06
C ASN A 127 8.85 -8.73 -2.26
N LEU A 128 7.59 -8.26 -2.22
CA LEU A 128 6.45 -9.07 -2.62
C LEU A 128 6.33 -9.11 -4.14
N LYS A 129 5.95 -10.28 -4.66
CA LYS A 129 5.70 -10.50 -6.09
C LYS A 129 4.34 -9.92 -6.50
N VAL A 130 4.15 -9.71 -7.81
CA VAL A 130 2.88 -9.20 -8.39
C VAL A 130 1.66 -9.95 -7.83
N GLY A 131 1.68 -11.29 -7.86
CA GLY A 131 0.58 -12.12 -7.37
C GLY A 131 0.34 -11.98 -5.87
N GLU A 132 1.41 -11.79 -5.07
CA GLU A 132 1.30 -11.63 -3.62
C GLU A 132 0.69 -10.26 -3.24
N ILE A 133 1.04 -9.20 -3.97
CA ILE A 133 0.42 -7.87 -3.81
C ILE A 133 -1.05 -7.92 -4.26
N ALA A 134 -1.33 -8.47 -5.43
CA ALA A 134 -2.69 -8.57 -5.96
C ALA A 134 -3.60 -9.44 -5.08
N ALA A 135 -3.07 -10.54 -4.53
CA ALA A 135 -3.83 -11.45 -3.67
C ALA A 135 -4.41 -10.80 -2.43
N GLN A 136 -3.71 -9.82 -1.85
CA GLN A 136 -4.19 -9.06 -0.70
C GLN A 136 -5.51 -8.35 -1.03
N VAL A 137 -5.58 -7.71 -2.20
CA VAL A 137 -6.77 -6.97 -2.64
C VAL A 137 -7.86 -7.91 -3.10
N ILE A 138 -7.52 -8.93 -3.91
CA ILE A 138 -8.48 -9.90 -4.44
C ILE A 138 -9.13 -10.70 -3.31
N GLY A 139 -8.38 -11.09 -2.27
CA GLY A 139 -8.92 -11.76 -1.09
C GLY A 139 -9.96 -10.90 -0.35
N ILE A 140 -9.72 -9.60 -0.21
CA ILE A 140 -10.70 -8.65 0.34
C ILE A 140 -11.88 -8.47 -0.61
N ALA A 141 -11.65 -8.39 -1.93
CA ALA A 141 -12.72 -8.26 -2.91
C ALA A 141 -13.64 -9.49 -2.91
N ASP A 142 -13.08 -10.70 -2.78
CA ASP A 142 -13.85 -11.95 -2.66
C ASP A 142 -14.71 -11.95 -1.37
N PHE A 143 -14.17 -11.46 -0.26
CA PHE A 143 -14.90 -11.30 0.99
C PHE A 143 -16.04 -10.29 0.85
N LEU A 144 -15.77 -9.09 0.35
CA LEU A 144 -16.78 -8.03 0.17
C LEU A 144 -17.88 -8.44 -0.82
N ARG A 145 -17.57 -9.22 -1.84
CA ARG A 145 -18.57 -9.72 -2.81
C ARG A 145 -19.65 -10.58 -2.15
N GLN A 146 -19.32 -11.33 -1.11
CA GLN A 146 -20.29 -12.12 -0.32
C GLN A 146 -21.29 -11.21 0.43
N GLU A 147 -20.88 -9.97 0.71
CA GLU A 147 -21.71 -8.94 1.34
C GLU A 147 -22.42 -8.03 0.31
N GLY A 148 -22.28 -8.28 -1.00
CA GLY A 148 -22.80 -7.40 -2.06
C GLY A 148 -22.03 -6.08 -2.19
N ALA A 149 -20.83 -6.01 -1.62
CA ALA A 149 -19.96 -4.83 -1.62
C ALA A 149 -18.72 -5.03 -2.51
N ARG A 150 -17.94 -3.97 -2.71
CA ARG A 150 -16.73 -3.99 -3.53
C ARG A 150 -15.59 -3.19 -2.88
N VAL A 151 -14.40 -3.36 -3.42
CA VAL A 151 -13.25 -2.48 -3.15
C VAL A 151 -13.40 -1.21 -3.99
N ASP A 152 -13.42 -0.06 -3.34
CA ASP A 152 -13.55 1.25 -4.00
C ASP A 152 -12.19 1.94 -4.16
N THR A 153 -11.30 1.81 -3.17
CA THR A 153 -9.98 2.45 -3.17
C THR A 153 -8.89 1.52 -2.61
N ILE A 154 -7.65 1.79 -3.04
CA ILE A 154 -6.46 1.13 -2.52
C ILE A 154 -5.49 2.20 -2.01
N VAL A 155 -4.92 1.98 -0.82
CA VAL A 155 -3.80 2.75 -0.31
C VAL A 155 -2.59 1.84 -0.18
N VAL A 156 -1.54 2.13 -0.92
CA VAL A 156 -0.26 1.41 -0.85
C VAL A 156 0.56 2.04 0.27
N MET A 157 0.16 1.72 1.52
CA MET A 157 0.67 2.30 2.78
C MET A 157 0.90 1.23 3.85
N GLY A 158 0.91 -0.04 3.47
CA GLY A 158 1.21 -1.15 4.36
C GLY A 158 2.71 -1.31 4.63
N SER A 159 3.15 -2.53 4.91
CA SER A 159 4.57 -2.81 5.11
C SER A 159 5.35 -2.67 3.81
N GLY A 160 6.50 -1.97 3.90
CA GLY A 160 7.44 -1.81 2.79
C GLY A 160 7.45 -0.42 2.16
N GLU A 161 8.49 -0.18 1.35
CA GLU A 161 8.62 1.00 0.49
C GLU A 161 8.26 0.61 -0.95
N PRO A 162 7.13 1.11 -1.48
CA PRO A 162 6.65 0.67 -2.79
C PRO A 162 7.59 1.02 -3.94
N LEU A 163 8.33 2.12 -3.85
CA LEU A 163 9.24 2.54 -4.91
C LEU A 163 10.57 1.75 -4.90
N GLU A 164 10.87 0.98 -3.85
CA GLU A 164 11.93 -0.04 -3.89
C GLU A 164 11.46 -1.34 -4.58
N ASN A 165 10.17 -1.61 -4.55
CA ASN A 165 9.55 -2.76 -5.23
C ASN A 165 8.78 -2.31 -6.48
N TYR A 166 9.27 -1.30 -7.16
CA TYR A 166 8.58 -0.53 -8.18
C TYR A 166 7.88 -1.39 -9.24
N ASP A 167 8.63 -2.28 -9.91
CA ASP A 167 8.11 -3.05 -11.04
C ASP A 167 6.96 -3.98 -10.62
N ASN A 168 7.08 -4.66 -9.48
CA ASN A 168 6.02 -5.53 -8.98
C ASN A 168 4.79 -4.72 -8.54
N VAL A 169 4.99 -3.55 -7.91
CA VAL A 169 3.88 -2.69 -7.47
C VAL A 169 3.10 -2.17 -8.68
N ILE A 170 3.79 -1.60 -9.67
CA ILE A 170 3.12 -1.06 -10.86
C ILE A 170 2.43 -2.18 -11.66
N ALA A 171 3.08 -3.34 -11.82
CA ALA A 171 2.46 -4.49 -12.48
C ALA A 171 1.23 -5.00 -11.71
N ALA A 172 1.25 -5.02 -10.38
CA ALA A 172 0.09 -5.40 -9.58
C ALA A 172 -1.06 -4.40 -9.71
N LEU A 173 -0.77 -3.08 -9.71
CA LEU A 173 -1.80 -2.04 -9.92
C LEU A 173 -2.41 -2.12 -11.32
N ARG A 174 -1.60 -2.39 -12.36
CA ARG A 174 -2.09 -2.62 -13.72
C ARG A 174 -2.98 -3.86 -13.79
N LEU A 175 -2.57 -4.97 -13.17
CA LEU A 175 -3.38 -6.19 -13.11
C LEU A 175 -4.72 -5.94 -12.40
N LEU A 176 -4.75 -5.22 -11.27
CA LEU A 176 -5.96 -4.90 -10.54
C LEU A 176 -6.89 -3.92 -11.27
N HIS A 177 -6.36 -3.15 -12.22
CA HIS A 177 -7.13 -2.25 -13.09
C HIS A 177 -7.89 -2.99 -14.19
N GLU A 178 -7.41 -4.15 -14.62
CA GLU A 178 -8.03 -4.95 -15.68
C GLU A 178 -9.47 -5.36 -15.34
N ASP A 179 -10.35 -5.35 -16.33
CA ASP A 179 -11.78 -5.66 -16.21
C ASP A 179 -12.06 -7.11 -15.80
N TYR A 180 -11.15 -8.01 -16.14
CA TYR A 180 -11.20 -9.41 -15.74
C TYR A 180 -10.72 -9.67 -14.30
N THR A 181 -10.26 -8.63 -13.59
CA THR A 181 -9.93 -8.67 -12.16
C THR A 181 -11.00 -7.95 -11.34
N ILE A 182 -10.65 -6.87 -10.66
CA ILE A 182 -11.58 -6.04 -9.88
C ILE A 182 -11.98 -4.75 -10.59
N GLY A 183 -11.35 -4.42 -11.73
CA GLY A 183 -11.64 -3.21 -12.50
C GLY A 183 -11.33 -1.91 -11.74
N LEU A 184 -10.29 -1.91 -10.89
CA LEU A 184 -9.99 -0.78 -10.03
C LEU A 184 -9.62 0.45 -10.84
N SER A 185 -10.28 1.58 -10.60
CA SER A 185 -9.87 2.85 -11.18
C SER A 185 -8.53 3.31 -10.58
N TYR A 186 -7.58 3.70 -11.42
CA TYR A 186 -6.32 4.31 -10.94
C TYR A 186 -6.54 5.56 -10.07
N ARG A 187 -7.63 6.29 -10.27
CA ARG A 187 -8.00 7.43 -9.42
C ARG A 187 -8.34 7.04 -7.99
N GLY A 188 -8.72 5.79 -7.76
CA GLY A 188 -8.94 5.19 -6.45
C GLY A 188 -7.66 4.68 -5.78
N VAL A 189 -6.49 4.85 -6.41
CA VAL A 189 -5.21 4.38 -5.87
C VAL A 189 -4.42 5.55 -5.29
N THR A 190 -3.95 5.40 -4.05
CA THR A 190 -2.96 6.27 -3.42
C THR A 190 -1.70 5.46 -3.14
N LEU A 191 -0.56 5.89 -3.67
CA LEU A 191 0.75 5.32 -3.39
C LEU A 191 1.52 6.27 -2.48
N SER A 192 1.99 5.74 -1.34
CA SER A 192 2.81 6.52 -0.40
C SER A 192 4.24 6.03 -0.44
N THR A 193 5.18 6.99 -0.46
CA THR A 193 6.63 6.71 -0.47
C THR A 193 7.34 7.50 0.61
N SER A 194 8.44 6.96 1.11
CA SER A 194 9.37 7.67 1.99
C SER A 194 10.18 8.77 1.27
N GLY A 195 10.04 8.86 -0.07
CA GLY A 195 10.71 9.88 -0.88
C GLY A 195 11.89 9.34 -1.70
N ILE A 196 11.75 8.15 -2.28
CA ILE A 196 12.73 7.59 -3.23
C ILE A 196 12.66 8.37 -4.53
N VAL A 197 13.53 9.39 -4.69
CA VAL A 197 13.49 10.37 -5.79
C VAL A 197 13.45 9.71 -7.17
N PRO A 198 14.33 8.77 -7.54
CA PRO A 198 14.27 8.14 -8.87
C PRO A 198 12.96 7.39 -9.12
N GLY A 199 12.36 6.82 -8.07
CA GLY A 199 11.06 6.16 -8.16
C GLY A 199 9.90 7.14 -8.38
N ILE A 200 9.93 8.33 -7.76
CA ILE A 200 8.93 9.39 -7.98
C ILE A 200 9.04 9.91 -9.42
N GLU A 201 10.26 10.14 -9.91
CA GLU A 201 10.53 10.61 -11.28
C GLU A 201 10.01 9.60 -12.30
N ARG A 202 10.32 8.32 -12.12
CA ARG A 202 9.80 7.24 -12.96
C ARG A 202 8.27 7.16 -12.91
N LEU A 203 7.65 7.30 -11.73
CA LEU A 203 6.19 7.27 -11.57
C LEU A 203 5.48 8.39 -12.33
N ALA A 204 6.11 9.57 -12.43
CA ALA A 204 5.58 10.69 -13.20
C ALA A 204 5.51 10.39 -14.71
N GLU A 205 6.28 9.41 -15.21
CA GLU A 205 6.34 9.00 -16.61
C GLU A 205 5.41 7.83 -16.96
N GLU A 206 4.89 7.10 -15.95
CA GLU A 206 4.05 5.91 -16.14
C GLU A 206 2.71 6.19 -16.86
N GLY A 207 2.25 7.44 -16.87
CA GLY A 207 0.96 7.82 -17.48
C GLY A 207 -0.27 7.30 -16.73
N ILE A 208 -0.11 6.75 -15.52
CA ILE A 208 -1.22 6.27 -14.70
C ILE A 208 -1.66 7.35 -13.68
N PRO A 209 -2.96 7.70 -13.63
CA PRO A 209 -3.45 8.81 -12.81
C PRO A 209 -3.68 8.40 -11.34
N ILE A 210 -2.67 7.88 -10.65
CA ILE A 210 -2.73 7.57 -9.22
C ILE A 210 -2.47 8.82 -8.37
N SER A 211 -2.82 8.79 -7.10
CA SER A 211 -2.49 9.84 -6.14
C SER A 211 -1.16 9.52 -5.45
N LEU A 212 -0.24 10.50 -5.44
CA LEU A 212 1.03 10.37 -4.74
C LEU A 212 0.95 10.98 -3.36
N SER A 213 1.31 10.21 -2.34
CA SER A 213 1.58 10.69 -0.99
C SER A 213 3.07 10.57 -0.68
N ILE A 214 3.63 11.56 -0.03
CA ILE A 214 5.05 11.55 0.39
C ILE A 214 5.12 11.64 1.90
N SER A 215 5.75 10.67 2.53
CA SER A 215 6.09 10.66 3.94
C SER A 215 7.16 11.71 4.20
N LEU A 216 6.75 12.94 4.54
CA LEU A 216 7.63 14.08 4.80
C LEU A 216 8.09 14.11 6.24
N HIS A 217 7.13 14.18 7.17
CA HIS A 217 7.22 14.00 8.62
C HIS A 217 8.09 15.00 9.38
N ALA A 218 8.89 15.83 8.70
CA ALA A 218 9.69 16.88 9.30
C ALA A 218 9.90 18.04 8.32
N PRO A 219 10.04 19.29 8.82
CA PRO A 219 10.24 20.45 7.97
C PRO A 219 11.72 20.80 7.73
N THR A 220 12.66 20.05 8.31
CA THR A 220 14.10 20.24 8.15
C THR A 220 14.83 18.92 7.93
N ASP A 221 15.97 18.96 7.21
CA ASP A 221 16.77 17.76 6.96
C ASP A 221 17.36 17.16 8.25
N ALA A 222 17.72 17.98 9.23
CA ALA A 222 18.23 17.51 10.51
C ALA A 222 17.19 16.63 11.21
N LEU A 223 15.99 17.16 11.42
CA LEU A 223 14.92 16.44 12.08
C LEU A 223 14.43 15.24 11.24
N ARG A 224 14.32 15.39 9.91
CA ARG A 224 13.92 14.31 9.03
C ARG A 224 14.93 13.15 9.06
N SER A 225 16.22 13.45 9.07
CA SER A 225 17.27 12.42 9.13
C SER A 225 17.28 11.66 10.46
N GLU A 226 16.81 12.26 11.53
CA GLU A 226 16.66 11.62 12.85
C GLU A 226 15.54 10.58 12.83
N ILE A 227 14.37 10.91 12.26
CA ILE A 227 13.19 10.04 12.27
C ILE A 227 13.05 9.19 11.02
N MET A 228 13.69 9.57 9.91
CA MET A 228 13.67 8.88 8.61
C MET A 228 15.07 8.86 7.99
N PRO A 229 15.87 7.81 8.23
CA PRO A 229 17.26 7.72 7.73
C PRO A 229 17.41 7.86 6.20
N VAL A 230 16.36 7.55 5.43
CA VAL A 230 16.32 7.72 3.96
C VAL A 230 16.61 9.16 3.52
N ASN A 231 16.37 10.15 4.40
CA ASN A 231 16.68 11.57 4.13
C ASN A 231 18.16 11.82 3.85
N ARG A 232 19.05 10.97 4.38
CA ARG A 232 20.50 11.10 4.13
C ARG A 232 20.84 10.82 2.66
N MET A 233 20.03 9.99 1.99
CA MET A 233 20.17 9.66 0.57
C MET A 233 19.37 10.62 -0.31
N TYR A 234 18.18 11.01 0.15
CA TYR A 234 17.25 11.90 -0.56
C TYR A 234 16.84 13.05 0.36
N PRO A 235 17.64 14.15 0.38
CA PRO A 235 17.31 15.33 1.18
C PRO A 235 15.98 15.98 0.80
N LEU A 236 15.39 16.75 1.72
CA LEU A 236 14.10 17.40 1.51
C LEU A 236 14.01 18.18 0.20
N ALA A 237 15.06 18.92 -0.17
CA ALA A 237 15.07 19.71 -1.40
C ALA A 237 14.85 18.84 -2.65
N ASP A 238 15.48 17.66 -2.70
CA ASP A 238 15.35 16.74 -3.84
C ASP A 238 13.98 16.07 -3.86
N VAL A 239 13.47 15.63 -2.71
CA VAL A 239 12.13 15.05 -2.58
C VAL A 239 11.06 16.05 -3.00
N LEU A 240 11.15 17.32 -2.56
CA LEU A 240 10.19 18.35 -2.92
C LEU A 240 10.26 18.71 -4.41
N ARG A 241 11.46 18.77 -4.98
CA ARG A 241 11.64 18.97 -6.43
C ARG A 241 10.97 17.85 -7.23
N ALA A 242 11.19 16.59 -6.86
CA ALA A 242 10.55 15.44 -7.51
C ALA A 242 9.01 15.47 -7.34
N ALA A 243 8.52 15.87 -6.18
CA ALA A 243 7.09 16.05 -5.93
C ALA A 243 6.45 17.13 -6.79
N CYS A 244 7.10 18.29 -6.93
CA CYS A 244 6.64 19.37 -7.81
C CYS A 244 6.61 18.90 -9.27
N MET A 245 7.67 18.25 -9.74
CA MET A 245 7.72 17.68 -11.09
C MET A 245 6.57 16.66 -11.32
N TYR A 246 6.32 15.77 -10.36
CA TYR A 246 5.19 14.85 -10.41
C TYR A 246 3.86 15.59 -10.54
N ALA A 247 3.62 16.61 -9.69
CA ALA A 247 2.40 17.40 -9.71
C ALA A 247 2.21 18.15 -11.05
N GLU A 248 3.28 18.75 -11.57
CA GLU A 248 3.27 19.47 -12.85
C GLU A 248 2.97 18.53 -14.02
N ARG A 249 3.59 17.34 -14.05
CA ARG A 249 3.45 16.39 -15.15
C ARG A 249 2.11 15.70 -15.15
N THR A 250 1.63 15.29 -13.97
CA THR A 250 0.37 14.55 -13.83
C THR A 250 -0.86 15.44 -13.66
N LYS A 251 -0.67 16.74 -13.39
CA LYS A 251 -1.73 17.70 -12.99
C LYS A 251 -2.48 17.27 -11.74
N ARG A 252 -1.83 16.48 -10.88
CA ARG A 252 -2.43 15.95 -9.64
C ARG A 252 -1.75 16.57 -8.42
N ARG A 253 -2.57 16.83 -7.40
CA ARG A 253 -2.10 17.29 -6.10
C ARG A 253 -1.26 16.17 -5.43
N VAL A 254 -0.13 16.54 -4.85
CA VAL A 254 0.65 15.67 -3.96
C VAL A 254 0.17 15.86 -2.53
N THR A 255 0.04 14.77 -1.78
CA THR A 255 -0.25 14.82 -0.35
C THR A 255 1.03 14.59 0.44
N TYR A 256 1.37 15.49 1.35
CA TYR A 256 2.46 15.28 2.29
C TYR A 256 1.92 14.71 3.58
N GLU A 257 2.30 13.48 3.90
CA GLU A 257 2.00 12.84 5.18
C GLU A 257 2.93 13.43 6.25
N TYR A 258 2.36 13.91 7.35
CA TYR A 258 3.11 14.49 8.45
C TYR A 258 2.68 13.87 9.77
N ILE A 259 3.52 12.97 10.29
CA ILE A 259 3.30 12.36 11.60
C ILE A 259 3.60 13.39 12.70
N LEU A 260 2.68 13.54 13.64
CA LEU A 260 2.85 14.42 14.79
C LEU A 260 3.33 13.61 15.99
N ILE A 261 4.51 13.94 16.48
CA ILE A 261 5.20 13.30 17.62
C ILE A 261 5.42 14.35 18.68
N ARG A 262 4.95 14.07 19.91
CA ARG A 262 5.03 15.00 21.04
C ARG A 262 6.47 15.44 21.27
N ASP A 263 6.64 16.76 21.48
CA ASP A 263 7.90 17.43 21.84
C ASP A 263 9.04 17.23 20.82
N LEU A 264 8.72 16.71 19.61
CA LEU A 264 9.72 16.46 18.57
C LEU A 264 9.48 17.31 17.32
N ASN A 265 8.27 17.24 16.74
CA ASN A 265 7.94 17.88 15.47
C ASN A 265 6.54 18.52 15.46
N ASP A 266 5.91 18.69 16.62
CA ASP A 266 4.52 19.12 16.80
C ASP A 266 4.35 20.60 17.19
N GLY A 267 5.44 21.36 17.20
CA GLY A 267 5.46 22.75 17.61
C GLY A 267 4.98 23.73 16.53
N VAL A 268 4.64 24.95 16.94
CA VAL A 268 4.25 26.04 16.03
C VAL A 268 5.38 26.38 15.05
N ARG A 269 6.62 26.34 15.53
CA ARG A 269 7.83 26.60 14.71
C ARG A 269 7.93 25.59 13.55
N GLU A 270 7.71 24.32 13.82
CA GLU A 270 7.73 23.26 12.82
C GLU A 270 6.57 23.43 11.81
N ALA A 271 5.38 23.83 12.27
CA ALA A 271 4.26 24.15 11.39
C ALA A 271 4.57 25.34 10.45
N GLU A 272 5.19 26.39 10.97
CA GLU A 272 5.62 27.55 10.19
C GLU A 272 6.68 27.20 9.14
N GLN A 273 7.67 26.40 9.54
CA GLN A 273 8.70 25.91 8.63
C GLN A 273 8.10 25.05 7.53
N LEU A 274 7.19 24.14 7.88
CA LEU A 274 6.47 23.30 6.93
C LEU A 274 5.66 24.14 5.94
N ALA A 275 4.91 25.13 6.42
CA ALA A 275 4.15 26.04 5.58
C ALA A 275 5.04 26.81 4.60
N LYS A 276 6.21 27.30 5.08
CA LYS A 276 7.20 27.98 4.23
C LYS A 276 7.74 27.04 3.14
N LEU A 277 8.02 25.78 3.49
CA LEU A 277 8.57 24.76 2.61
C LEU A 277 7.61 24.40 1.47
N LEU A 278 6.30 24.40 1.74
CA LEU A 278 5.26 23.96 0.80
C LEU A 278 4.57 25.12 0.05
N ARG A 279 5.00 26.36 0.30
CA ARG A 279 4.39 27.55 -0.34
C ARG A 279 4.45 27.47 -1.86
N GLY A 280 3.30 27.67 -2.50
CA GLY A 280 3.18 27.70 -3.97
C GLY A 280 3.13 26.34 -4.63
N GLN A 281 3.18 25.24 -3.88
CA GLN A 281 3.05 23.89 -4.43
C GLN A 281 1.58 23.48 -4.57
N LEU A 282 1.27 22.68 -5.59
CA LEU A 282 -0.02 21.99 -5.72
C LEU A 282 -0.06 20.81 -4.74
N ALA A 283 -0.25 21.10 -3.47
CA ALA A 283 -0.11 20.13 -2.38
C ALA A 283 -1.16 20.27 -1.28
N SER A 284 -1.25 19.26 -0.44
CA SER A 284 -1.96 19.27 0.84
C SER A 284 -1.15 18.51 1.88
N VAL A 285 -1.40 18.78 3.17
CA VAL A 285 -0.79 18.06 4.28
C VAL A 285 -1.83 17.19 4.95
N ASN A 286 -1.48 15.92 5.19
CA ASN A 286 -2.28 15.00 5.98
C ASN A 286 -1.57 14.78 7.33
N LEU A 287 -2.15 15.33 8.39
CA LEU A 287 -1.62 15.24 9.76
C LEU A 287 -2.00 13.90 10.37
N ILE A 288 -1.01 13.17 10.85
CA ILE A 288 -1.17 11.85 11.46
C ILE A 288 -0.65 11.92 12.89
N PRO A 289 -1.49 12.09 13.92
CA PRO A 289 -1.04 11.90 15.30
C PRO A 289 -0.47 10.49 15.43
N ILE A 290 0.75 10.36 15.99
CA ILE A 290 1.43 9.06 16.06
C ILE A 290 0.57 8.01 16.75
N ASN A 291 0.55 6.80 16.16
CA ASN A 291 -0.01 5.63 16.81
C ASN A 291 1.09 4.93 17.65
N PRO A 292 0.79 4.50 18.88
CA PRO A 292 1.78 3.85 19.72
C PRO A 292 2.34 2.58 19.08
N VAL A 293 3.65 2.44 19.14
CA VAL A 293 4.39 1.21 18.83
C VAL A 293 5.16 0.85 20.10
N ALA A 294 4.90 -0.33 20.65
CA ALA A 294 5.38 -0.70 21.99
C ALA A 294 6.90 -0.61 22.12
N GLU A 295 7.63 -0.91 21.03
CA GLU A 295 9.09 -0.91 20.95
C GLU A 295 9.68 0.49 20.71
N ARG A 296 8.85 1.51 20.56
CA ARG A 296 9.26 2.90 20.26
C ARG A 296 8.81 3.84 21.36
N ASN A 297 9.74 4.60 21.92
CA ASN A 297 9.45 5.58 22.97
C ASN A 297 9.01 6.92 22.36
N LEU A 298 7.93 6.91 21.55
CA LEU A 298 7.38 8.07 20.88
C LEU A 298 5.93 8.26 21.27
N PHE A 299 5.55 9.48 21.61
CA PHE A 299 4.25 9.77 22.20
C PHE A 299 3.42 10.70 21.34
N ARG A 300 2.11 10.55 21.47
CA ARG A 300 1.12 11.36 20.78
C ARG A 300 1.03 12.75 21.43
N PRO A 301 0.92 13.83 20.62
CA PRO A 301 0.63 15.17 21.12
C PRO A 301 -0.76 15.30 21.72
N SER A 302 -0.96 16.36 22.52
CA SER A 302 -2.30 16.73 23.00
C SER A 302 -3.22 17.16 21.83
N LYS A 303 -4.53 17.00 22.02
CA LYS A 303 -5.52 17.49 21.04
C LYS A 303 -5.38 18.99 20.76
N GLU A 304 -5.00 19.76 21.77
CA GLU A 304 -4.77 21.19 21.64
C GLU A 304 -3.55 21.50 20.77
N THR A 305 -2.42 20.80 20.99
CA THR A 305 -1.21 20.93 20.17
C THR A 305 -1.50 20.59 18.71
N ILE A 306 -2.22 19.49 18.44
CA ILE A 306 -2.62 19.06 17.09
C ILE A 306 -3.45 20.17 16.41
N ARG A 307 -4.47 20.70 17.11
CA ARG A 307 -5.33 21.77 16.57
C ARG A 307 -4.53 23.04 16.27
N ARG A 308 -3.63 23.43 17.17
CA ARG A 308 -2.77 24.59 16.99
C ARG A 308 -1.84 24.43 15.78
N PHE A 309 -1.24 23.25 15.62
CA PHE A 309 -0.42 22.93 14.45
C PHE A 309 -1.22 23.04 13.14
N GLN A 310 -2.40 22.42 13.08
CA GLN A 310 -3.29 22.49 11.94
C GLN A 310 -3.68 23.92 11.61
N LYS A 311 -4.14 24.68 12.60
CA LYS A 311 -4.52 26.10 12.45
C LYS A 311 -3.36 26.95 11.92
N THR A 312 -2.14 26.72 12.42
CA THR A 312 -0.93 27.40 11.93
C THR A 312 -0.69 27.19 10.44
N LEU A 313 -0.93 25.96 9.93
CA LEU A 313 -0.83 25.66 8.49
C LEU A 313 -1.93 26.35 7.68
N GLU A 314 -3.17 26.29 8.16
CA GLU A 314 -4.34 26.91 7.50
C GLU A 314 -4.21 28.44 7.40
N GLU A 315 -3.75 29.11 8.47
CA GLU A 315 -3.45 30.56 8.49
C GLU A 315 -2.38 30.96 7.47
N ARG A 316 -1.55 30.00 7.03
CA ARG A 316 -0.52 30.19 5.99
C ARG A 316 -0.95 29.64 4.63
N HIS A 317 -2.25 29.41 4.45
CA HIS A 317 -2.86 28.94 3.21
C HIS A 317 -2.39 27.53 2.76
N ILE A 318 -1.97 26.68 3.71
CA ILE A 318 -1.69 25.27 3.45
C ILE A 318 -2.91 24.46 3.86
N THR A 319 -3.49 23.74 2.90
CA THR A 319 -4.60 22.80 3.19
C THR A 319 -4.09 21.68 4.07
N ALA A 320 -4.60 21.56 5.28
CA ALA A 320 -4.23 20.53 6.25
C ALA A 320 -5.45 19.74 6.72
N THR A 321 -5.37 18.43 6.64
CA THR A 321 -6.42 17.50 7.13
C THR A 321 -5.88 16.67 8.26
N LEU A 322 -6.71 16.42 9.27
CA LEU A 322 -6.38 15.48 10.34
C LEU A 322 -6.91 14.09 9.94
N ARG A 323 -6.00 13.12 9.87
CA ARG A 323 -6.36 11.75 9.51
C ARG A 323 -7.23 11.11 10.59
N ARG A 324 -8.37 10.55 10.18
CA ARG A 324 -9.20 9.73 11.08
C ARG A 324 -8.47 8.43 11.38
N GLU A 325 -8.40 8.09 12.65
CA GLU A 325 -7.86 6.80 13.09
C GLU A 325 -8.85 5.68 12.86
N MET A 326 -8.35 4.53 12.43
CA MET A 326 -9.12 3.32 12.24
C MET A 326 -8.29 2.12 12.67
N GLY A 327 -8.91 1.17 13.39
CA GLY A 327 -8.30 -0.09 13.76
C GLY A 327 -7.12 0.00 14.72
N THR A 328 -7.03 1.03 15.55
CA THR A 328 -5.97 1.18 16.57
C THR A 328 -6.01 0.08 17.62
N ASP A 329 -7.20 -0.38 17.97
CA ASP A 329 -7.48 -1.46 18.93
C ASP A 329 -6.95 -2.83 18.45
N ILE A 330 -6.86 -3.05 17.16
CA ILE A 330 -6.30 -4.25 16.55
C ILE A 330 -4.90 -4.03 15.94
N GLN A 331 -4.27 -2.89 16.25
CA GLN A 331 -2.97 -2.49 15.69
C GLN A 331 -2.94 -2.53 14.15
N ALA A 332 -3.99 -2.01 13.53
CA ALA A 332 -4.13 -1.89 12.07
C ALA A 332 -3.90 -0.46 11.56
N ALA A 333 -3.63 0.49 12.45
CA ALA A 333 -3.38 1.87 12.07
C ALA A 333 -1.99 2.06 11.44
N CYS A 334 -1.79 3.20 10.77
CA CYS A 334 -0.53 3.52 10.11
C CYS A 334 0.66 3.45 11.07
N GLY A 335 1.75 2.82 10.61
CA GLY A 335 2.97 2.60 11.38
C GLY A 335 2.92 1.40 12.32
N GLN A 336 1.76 0.72 12.48
CA GLN A 336 1.60 -0.40 13.40
C GLN A 336 1.68 -1.78 12.76
N LEU A 337 1.66 -1.85 11.42
CA LEU A 337 1.74 -3.12 10.69
C LEU A 337 3.13 -3.75 10.85
N ARG A 338 3.15 -5.02 11.24
CA ARG A 338 4.37 -5.76 11.50
C ARG A 338 4.20 -7.26 11.25
N ASN A 339 5.30 -7.95 11.06
CA ASN A 339 5.33 -9.38 10.83
C ASN A 339 5.30 -10.15 12.18
N ARG A 340 4.10 -10.45 12.70
CA ARG A 340 3.95 -11.04 14.03
C ARG A 340 4.35 -12.52 14.17
N LEU A 341 4.39 -13.29 13.08
CA LEU A 341 4.84 -14.68 13.18
C LEU A 341 6.32 -14.79 13.58
N MET A 342 7.15 -13.81 13.22
CA MET A 342 8.56 -13.77 13.65
C MET A 342 8.71 -13.49 15.16
N GLU A 343 7.72 -12.87 15.82
CA GLU A 343 7.77 -12.58 17.26
C GLU A 343 7.35 -13.78 18.13
N ALA A 344 6.56 -14.70 17.56
CA ALA A 344 6.03 -15.86 18.27
C ALA A 344 6.99 -17.05 18.33
N GLY A 345 8.17 -16.97 17.66
CA GLY A 345 9.16 -18.05 17.67
C GLY A 345 8.66 -19.35 17.03
N LEU A 346 7.71 -19.28 16.10
CA LEU A 346 7.17 -20.39 15.32
C LEU A 346 7.77 -20.42 13.93
#